data_6e281fb494274cb5182b4fdac25c1b42
#
_entry.id   6e281fb494274cb5182b4fdac25c1b42
#
_cell.length_a   1.000
_cell.length_b   1.000
_cell.length_c   1.000
_cell.angle_alpha   90.00
_cell.angle_beta   90.00
_cell.angle_gamma   90.00
#
_symmetry.space_group_name_H-M   'P 1'
#
loop_
_entity.id
_entity.type
_entity.pdbx_description
1 polymer ?
#
loop_
_entity_poly.entity_id
_entity_poly.type
_entity_poly.pdbx_seq_one_letter_code
_entity_poly.pdbx_strand_id
1 'polypeptide(L)'
;MGCVFEIDGDVTGTATGAALLGDPAECVAMLANHLGKHGQQLDAGWIVMAGAATDAQPLRAGTVAAARYSHLGSVSVTAIQALLI
;
A
#
# COMPACT_ATOMS: atom_id res chain seq x y z
N MET A 1 -2.82 -12.84 -3.38
CA MET A 1 -3.56 -11.58 -3.32
C MET A 1 -3.24 -10.75 -4.55
N GLY A 2 -4.27 -10.33 -5.28
CA GLY A 2 -4.14 -9.43 -6.42
C GLY A 2 -4.62 -8.03 -6.05
N CYS A 3 -4.03 -7.02 -6.67
CA CYS A 3 -4.41 -5.62 -6.51
C CYS A 3 -4.57 -4.96 -7.87
N VAL A 4 -5.66 -4.20 -8.05
CA VAL A 4 -5.88 -3.32 -9.20
C VAL A 4 -5.95 -1.90 -8.68
N PHE A 5 -5.11 -1.03 -9.21
CA PHE A 5 -5.08 0.38 -8.85
C PHE A 5 -5.68 1.23 -9.98
N GLU A 6 -6.63 2.08 -9.65
CA GLU A 6 -7.40 2.89 -10.60
C GLU A 6 -7.33 4.36 -10.26
N ILE A 7 -7.28 5.21 -11.30
CA ILE A 7 -7.49 6.65 -11.19
C ILE A 7 -8.70 6.99 -12.06
N ASP A 8 -9.76 7.54 -11.46
CA ASP A 8 -11.03 7.86 -12.11
C ASP A 8 -11.62 6.68 -12.92
N GLY A 9 -11.47 5.47 -12.40
CA GLY A 9 -11.96 4.25 -13.04
C GLY A 9 -11.03 3.63 -14.07
N ASP A 10 -9.96 4.33 -14.46
CA ASP A 10 -8.95 3.80 -15.39
C ASP A 10 -7.88 3.04 -14.64
N VAL A 11 -7.61 1.80 -15.06
CA VAL A 11 -6.57 0.98 -14.44
C VAL A 11 -5.21 1.56 -14.77
N THR A 12 -4.46 1.96 -13.74
CA THR A 12 -3.10 2.52 -13.88
C THR A 12 -2.02 1.56 -13.43
N GLY A 13 -2.37 0.51 -12.70
CA GLY A 13 -1.41 -0.48 -12.25
C GLY A 13 -2.09 -1.72 -11.71
N THR A 14 -1.38 -2.82 -11.77
CA THR A 14 -1.79 -4.08 -11.15
C THR A 14 -0.60 -4.70 -10.44
N ALA A 15 -0.86 -5.44 -9.38
CA ALA A 15 0.17 -6.13 -8.63
C ALA A 15 -0.38 -7.35 -7.91
N THR A 16 0.53 -8.15 -7.40
CA THR A 16 0.23 -9.23 -6.47
C THR A 16 1.03 -9.05 -5.20
N GLY A 17 0.69 -9.80 -4.15
CA GLY A 17 1.49 -9.80 -2.93
C GLY A 17 2.96 -10.17 -3.17
N ALA A 18 3.25 -10.91 -4.25
CA ALA A 18 4.60 -11.27 -4.64
C ALA A 18 5.49 -10.06 -5.00
N ALA A 19 4.89 -8.89 -5.33
CA ALA A 19 5.66 -7.66 -5.58
C ALA A 19 6.38 -7.15 -4.31
N LEU A 20 6.00 -7.64 -3.13
CA LEU A 20 6.62 -7.28 -1.85
C LEU A 20 7.58 -8.41 -1.42
N LEU A 21 8.76 -8.48 -2.06
CA LEU A 21 9.80 -9.49 -1.80
C LEU A 21 9.29 -10.94 -1.95
N GLY A 22 8.37 -11.16 -2.89
CA GLY A 22 7.77 -12.47 -3.13
C GLY A 22 6.58 -12.80 -2.23
N ASP A 23 6.51 -12.25 -1.02
CA ASP A 23 5.42 -12.45 -0.07
C ASP A 23 5.42 -11.31 0.95
N PRO A 24 4.26 -10.69 1.27
CA PRO A 24 4.20 -9.65 2.31
C PRO A 24 4.74 -10.11 3.67
N ALA A 25 4.60 -11.39 4.02
CA ALA A 25 5.14 -11.93 5.27
C ALA A 25 6.66 -11.86 5.33
N GLU A 26 7.35 -11.97 4.20
CA GLU A 26 8.81 -11.82 4.13
C GLU A 26 9.23 -10.39 4.49
N CYS A 27 8.44 -9.39 4.13
CA CYS A 27 8.71 -8.00 4.51
C CYS A 27 8.66 -7.82 6.01
N VAL A 28 7.68 -8.45 6.67
CA VAL A 28 7.55 -8.40 8.14
C VAL A 28 8.72 -9.12 8.81
N ALA A 29 9.11 -10.27 8.30
CA ALA A 29 10.25 -11.03 8.84
C ALA A 29 11.55 -10.22 8.71
N MET A 30 11.77 -9.57 7.58
CA MET A 30 12.93 -8.71 7.35
C MET A 30 12.97 -7.56 8.33
N LEU A 31 11.83 -6.90 8.56
CA LEU A 31 11.73 -5.81 9.53
C LEU A 31 12.02 -6.29 10.95
N ALA A 32 11.43 -7.41 11.36
CA ALA A 32 11.65 -7.99 12.69
C ALA A 32 13.12 -8.30 12.92
N ASN A 33 13.79 -8.90 11.94
CA ASN A 33 15.21 -9.22 12.01
C ASN A 33 16.07 -7.95 12.09
N HIS A 34 15.72 -6.91 11.33
CA HIS A 34 16.42 -5.64 11.36
C HIS A 34 16.29 -4.97 12.74
N LEU A 35 15.08 -4.91 13.29
CA LEU A 35 14.84 -4.35 14.63
C LEU A 35 15.57 -5.13 15.70
N GLY A 36 15.63 -6.47 15.59
CA GLY A 36 16.34 -7.32 16.53
C GLY A 36 17.83 -7.01 16.62
N LYS A 37 18.45 -6.60 15.51
CA LYS A 37 19.86 -6.19 15.48
C LYS A 37 20.10 -4.91 16.28
N HIS A 38 19.08 -4.11 16.50
CA HIS A 38 19.14 -2.84 17.24
C HIS A 38 18.49 -2.95 18.61
N GLY A 39 18.23 -4.15 19.11
CA GLY A 39 17.63 -4.37 20.43
C GLY A 39 16.14 -3.98 20.50
N GLN A 40 15.46 -3.89 19.35
CA GLN A 40 14.06 -3.54 19.24
C GLN A 40 13.24 -4.73 18.76
N GLN A 41 11.92 -4.64 18.87
CA GLN A 41 11.02 -5.71 18.46
C GLN A 41 9.69 -5.15 17.98
N LEU A 42 8.96 -5.97 17.21
CA LEU A 42 7.57 -5.69 16.86
C LEU A 42 6.68 -6.20 18.00
N ASP A 43 5.83 -5.35 18.52
CA ASP A 43 4.91 -5.72 19.59
C ASP A 43 3.59 -6.23 19.01
N ALA A 44 2.90 -7.08 19.77
CA ALA A 44 1.60 -7.58 19.39
C ALA A 44 0.60 -6.42 19.21
N GLY A 45 -0.24 -6.52 18.19
CA GLY A 45 -1.25 -5.50 17.88
C GLY A 45 -0.76 -4.34 17.02
N TRP A 46 0.54 -4.24 16.74
CA TRP A 46 1.05 -3.22 15.86
C TRP A 46 0.67 -3.47 14.40
N ILE A 47 0.43 -2.37 13.68
CA ILE A 47 0.19 -2.42 12.25
C ILE A 47 1.51 -2.17 11.53
N VAL A 48 1.85 -3.06 10.60
CA VAL A 48 3.06 -2.94 9.79
C VAL A 48 2.64 -2.45 8.39
N MET A 49 3.23 -1.34 7.96
CA MET A 49 3.02 -0.81 6.62
C MET A 49 4.14 -1.33 5.71
N ALA A 50 3.78 -2.21 4.77
CA ALA A 50 4.71 -2.67 3.74
C ALA A 50 4.91 -1.58 2.68
N GLY A 51 5.95 -1.73 1.86
CA GLY A 51 6.16 -0.86 0.72
C GLY A 51 5.05 -0.96 -0.32
N ALA A 52 5.00 -0.02 -1.25
CA ALA A 52 3.99 -0.01 -2.30
C ALA A 52 4.16 -1.19 -3.25
N ALA A 53 3.04 -1.80 -3.66
CA ALA A 53 3.03 -2.91 -4.61
C ALA A 53 3.04 -2.43 -6.07
N THR A 54 2.63 -1.19 -6.33
CA THR A 54 2.60 -0.56 -7.65
C THR A 54 3.43 0.70 -7.65
N ASP A 55 3.77 1.20 -8.85
CA ASP A 55 4.43 2.49 -8.98
C ASP A 55 3.53 3.61 -8.46
N ALA A 56 4.15 4.68 -7.96
CA ALA A 56 3.43 5.85 -7.54
C ALA A 56 2.77 6.54 -8.73
N GLN A 57 1.53 6.98 -8.54
CA GLN A 57 0.76 7.69 -9.55
C GLN A 57 0.44 9.09 -9.05
N PRO A 58 0.46 10.12 -9.92
CA PRO A 58 0.06 11.45 -9.51
C PRO A 58 -1.41 11.49 -9.13
N LEU A 59 -1.72 12.16 -8.03
CA LEU A 59 -3.08 12.36 -7.55
C LEU A 59 -3.44 13.83 -7.71
N ARG A 60 -4.29 14.12 -8.70
CA ARG A 60 -4.72 15.48 -8.99
C ARG A 60 -6.02 15.80 -8.28
N ALA A 61 -6.22 17.07 -7.94
CA ALA A 61 -7.47 17.53 -7.36
C ALA A 61 -8.66 17.18 -8.28
N GLY A 62 -9.75 16.71 -7.69
CA GLY A 62 -10.95 16.29 -8.41
C GLY A 62 -10.93 14.86 -8.92
N THR A 63 -9.85 14.09 -8.66
CA THR A 63 -9.77 12.70 -9.07
C THR A 63 -10.03 11.75 -7.92
N VAL A 64 -10.43 10.52 -8.24
CA VAL A 64 -10.62 9.44 -7.27
C VAL A 64 -9.62 8.33 -7.55
N ALA A 65 -8.79 8.02 -6.56
CA ALA A 65 -7.91 6.86 -6.60
C ALA A 65 -8.57 5.70 -5.86
N ALA A 66 -8.55 4.52 -6.44
CA ALA A 66 -9.09 3.31 -5.83
C ALA A 66 -8.12 2.15 -5.95
N ALA A 67 -7.98 1.39 -4.88
CA ALA A 67 -7.26 0.13 -4.87
C ALA A 67 -8.26 -0.99 -4.58
N ARG A 68 -8.33 -1.96 -5.48
CA ARG A 68 -9.22 -3.13 -5.36
C ARG A 68 -8.38 -4.37 -5.15
N TYR A 69 -8.62 -5.06 -4.05
CA TYR A 69 -7.86 -6.25 -3.67
C TYR A 69 -8.73 -7.49 -3.79
N SER A 70 -8.17 -8.56 -4.35
CA SER A 70 -8.84 -9.85 -4.29
C SER A 70 -8.98 -10.29 -2.83
N HIS A 71 -10.17 -10.73 -2.44
CA HIS A 71 -10.51 -11.24 -1.11
C HIS A 71 -10.48 -10.21 0.04
N LEU A 72 -9.91 -9.03 -0.15
CA LEU A 72 -9.78 -8.03 0.91
C LEU A 72 -10.69 -6.81 0.75
N GLY A 73 -11.36 -6.70 -0.39
CA GLY A 73 -12.20 -5.54 -0.68
C GLY A 73 -11.45 -4.39 -1.33
N SER A 74 -11.98 -3.20 -1.23
CA SER A 74 -11.42 -2.02 -1.90
C SER A 74 -11.33 -0.83 -0.96
N VAL A 75 -10.40 0.08 -1.29
CA VAL A 75 -10.18 1.35 -0.61
C VAL A 75 -10.14 2.44 -1.66
N SER A 76 -10.76 3.58 -1.40
CA SER A 76 -10.71 4.72 -2.31
C SER A 76 -10.44 6.02 -1.57
N VAL A 77 -9.83 6.98 -2.28
CA VAL A 77 -9.52 8.31 -1.80
C VAL A 77 -9.91 9.31 -2.88
N THR A 78 -10.61 10.37 -2.50
CA THR A 78 -10.93 11.47 -3.38
C THR A 78 -10.02 12.65 -3.06
N ALA A 79 -9.32 13.15 -4.07
CA ALA A 79 -8.47 14.33 -3.93
C ALA A 79 -9.31 15.60 -4.14
N ILE A 80 -9.13 16.58 -3.25
CA ILE A 80 -9.75 17.89 -3.37
C ILE A 80 -8.67 18.96 -3.34
N GLN A 81 -8.96 20.11 -3.96
CA GLN A 81 -8.08 21.25 -3.86
C GLN A 81 -8.40 22.02 -2.59
N ALA A 82 -7.40 22.21 -1.74
CA ALA A 82 -7.52 23.04 -0.54
C ALA A 82 -7.08 24.47 -0.88
N LEU A 83 -7.87 25.46 -0.46
CA LEU A 83 -7.46 26.87 -0.48
C LEU A 83 -6.79 27.17 0.86
N LEU A 84 -5.52 27.53 0.81
CA LEU A 84 -4.78 28.04 1.97
C LEU A 84 -4.90 29.58 1.94
N ILE A 85 -5.52 30.11 2.95
CA ILE A 85 -5.68 31.56 3.10
C ILE A 85 -4.65 32.07 4.11
#